data_dc7e523e46d6f5d1172940d0ad2f5b52
#
_entry.id   dc7e523e46d6f5d1172940d0ad2f5b52
#
_cell.length_a   1.000
_cell.length_b   1.000
_cell.length_c   1.000
_cell.angle_alpha   90.00
_cell.angle_beta   90.00
_cell.angle_gamma   90.00
#
_symmetry.space_group_name_H-M   'P 1'
#
loop_
_entity.id
_entity.type
_entity.pdbx_description
1 polymer ?
#
loop_
_entity_poly.entity_id
_entity_poly.type
_entity_poly.pdbx_seq_one_letter_code
_entity_poly.pdbx_strand_id
1 'polypeptide(L)'
;MKLAICSGYFNPMHIGHLDYLQSAKDLAEKLFVIVNNDYQVSIKGSTPFMSEVDRVRIISTLECVDKVVLSKDLDDTVLKTLKSILIQHQACGRNSFIFCNGGDRGSENTAEEYFCDNNNYY
;
A
#
# COMPACT_ATOMS: atom_id res chain seq x y z
N MET A 1 2.60 -14.46 11.88
CA MET A 1 3.33 -13.20 11.64
C MET A 1 2.35 -12.12 11.24
N LYS A 2 2.54 -10.93 11.76
CA LYS A 2 1.68 -9.80 11.44
C LYS A 2 2.29 -8.97 10.31
N LEU A 3 1.51 -8.71 9.27
CA LEU A 3 1.93 -8.00 8.07
C LEU A 3 1.11 -6.72 7.91
N ALA A 4 1.77 -5.58 7.87
CA ALA A 4 1.13 -4.32 7.53
C ALA A 4 1.24 -4.08 6.03
N ILE A 5 0.18 -3.59 5.42
CA ILE A 5 0.15 -3.24 4.00
C ILE A 5 -0.32 -1.80 3.89
N CYS A 6 0.51 -0.97 3.27
CA CYS A 6 0.19 0.41 2.97
C CYS A 6 0.09 0.60 1.48
N SER A 7 -0.67 1.58 1.05
CA SER A 7 -0.72 1.97 -0.36
C SER A 7 -0.61 3.48 -0.50
N GLY A 8 -0.15 3.94 -1.64
CA GLY A 8 -0.06 5.37 -1.90
C GLY A 8 0.49 5.67 -3.27
N TYR A 9 0.36 6.93 -3.66
CA TYR A 9 0.87 7.44 -4.92
C TYR A 9 2.33 7.85 -4.81
N PHE A 10 2.73 8.46 -3.68
CA PHE A 10 4.11 8.91 -3.44
C PHE A 10 4.64 9.76 -4.61
N ASN A 11 3.89 10.75 -5.01
CA ASN A 11 4.12 11.50 -6.24
C ASN A 11 4.27 13.02 -5.98
N PRO A 12 5.39 13.50 -5.40
CA PRO A 12 6.50 12.72 -4.88
C PRO A 12 6.27 12.29 -3.42
N MET A 13 7.19 11.47 -2.91
CA MET A 13 7.23 11.14 -1.49
C MET A 13 7.67 12.36 -0.68
N HIS A 14 7.06 12.56 0.49
CA HIS A 14 7.45 13.62 1.44
C HIS A 14 7.48 13.07 2.86
N ILE A 15 7.82 13.94 3.82
CA ILE A 15 8.03 13.52 5.22
C ILE A 15 6.78 12.91 5.84
N GLY A 16 5.59 13.38 5.46
CA GLY A 16 4.33 12.79 5.93
C GLY A 16 4.15 11.33 5.50
N HIS A 17 4.60 11.00 4.29
CA HIS A 17 4.59 9.61 3.83
C HIS A 17 5.56 8.75 4.64
N LEU A 18 6.73 9.28 4.97
CA LEU A 18 7.70 8.55 5.78
C LEU A 18 7.14 8.26 7.17
N ASP A 19 6.52 9.26 7.81
CA ASP A 19 5.90 9.09 9.13
C ASP A 19 4.79 8.05 9.10
N TYR A 20 3.98 8.06 8.05
CA TYR A 20 2.92 7.09 7.84
C TYR A 20 3.47 5.67 7.72
N LEU A 21 4.51 5.48 6.90
CA LEU A 21 5.10 4.15 6.71
C LEU A 21 5.79 3.65 7.98
N GLN A 22 6.48 4.51 8.69
CA GLN A 22 7.11 4.13 9.96
C GLN A 22 6.09 3.75 11.02
N SER A 23 4.99 4.50 11.10
CA SER A 23 3.89 4.18 12.03
C SER A 23 3.25 2.83 11.69
N ALA A 24 3.07 2.54 10.42
CA ALA A 24 2.54 1.26 9.98
C ALA A 24 3.49 0.11 10.34
N LYS A 25 4.78 0.29 10.16
CA LYS A 25 5.77 -0.73 10.52
C LYS A 25 5.74 -1.04 12.01
N ASP A 26 5.50 -0.04 12.86
CA ASP A 26 5.42 -0.23 14.31
C ASP A 26 4.24 -1.12 14.72
N LEU A 27 3.23 -1.27 13.86
CA LEU A 27 2.05 -2.09 14.13
C LEU A 27 2.23 -3.56 13.74
N ALA A 28 3.33 -3.90 13.09
CA ALA A 28 3.50 -5.24 12.51
C ALA A 28 4.96 -5.64 12.47
N GLU A 29 5.20 -6.90 12.13
CA GLU A 29 6.56 -7.42 12.00
C GLU A 29 7.17 -7.06 10.64
N LYS A 30 6.32 -6.97 9.60
CA LYS A 30 6.76 -6.62 8.26
C LYS A 30 5.83 -5.58 7.65
N LEU A 31 6.39 -4.76 6.78
CA LEU A 31 5.64 -3.74 6.05
C LEU A 31 5.81 -3.96 4.55
N PHE A 32 4.68 -4.14 3.87
CA PHE A 32 4.62 -4.15 2.41
C PHE A 32 3.94 -2.86 1.95
N VAL A 33 4.46 -2.28 0.88
CA VAL A 33 3.93 -1.02 0.34
C VAL A 33 3.50 -1.25 -1.10
N ILE A 34 2.26 -0.88 -1.41
CA ILE A 34 1.74 -0.90 -2.77
C ILE A 34 1.85 0.53 -3.32
N VAL A 35 2.58 0.68 -4.41
CA VAL A 35 2.72 1.98 -5.09
C VAL A 35 1.73 2.03 -6.25
N ASN A 36 0.88 3.05 -6.27
CA ASN A 36 -0.05 3.26 -7.38
C ASN A 36 0.73 3.52 -8.67
N ASN A 37 0.29 2.90 -9.77
CA ASN A 37 0.97 3.01 -11.05
C ASN A 37 0.70 4.35 -11.74
N ASP A 38 1.43 4.62 -12.83
CA ASP A 38 1.30 5.89 -13.55
C ASP A 38 -0.08 6.09 -14.16
N TYR A 39 -0.72 5.01 -14.60
CA TYR A 39 -2.10 5.10 -15.10
C TYR A 39 -3.05 5.58 -13.99
N GLN A 40 -2.89 5.05 -12.78
CA GLN A 40 -3.71 5.46 -11.64
C GLN A 40 -3.48 6.93 -11.27
N VAL A 41 -2.26 7.42 -11.39
CA VAL A 41 -1.98 8.84 -11.21
C VAL A 41 -2.77 9.67 -12.23
N SER A 42 -2.79 9.22 -13.49
CA SER A 42 -3.49 9.95 -14.55
C SER A 42 -5.00 9.99 -14.36
N ILE A 43 -5.62 8.88 -13.92
CA ILE A 43 -7.08 8.87 -13.68
C ILE A 43 -7.48 9.68 -12.46
N LYS A 44 -6.55 9.95 -11.55
CA LYS A 44 -6.78 10.86 -10.42
C LYS A 44 -6.75 12.33 -10.86
N GLY A 45 -6.38 12.61 -12.10
CA GLY A 45 -6.27 13.96 -12.63
C GLY A 45 -4.92 14.61 -12.42
N SER A 46 -3.92 13.83 -12.01
CA SER A 46 -2.56 14.31 -11.79
C SER A 46 -1.62 13.80 -12.89
N THR A 47 -0.44 14.38 -12.92
CA THR A 47 0.64 13.94 -13.80
C THR A 47 1.73 13.31 -12.93
N PRO A 48 2.31 12.16 -13.33
CA PRO A 48 3.42 11.59 -12.57
C PRO A 48 4.60 12.57 -12.50
N PHE A 49 4.96 12.96 -11.28
CA PHE A 49 6.15 13.78 -11.05
C PHE A 49 7.41 12.96 -11.32
N MET A 50 7.34 11.68 -10.94
CA MET A 50 8.37 10.68 -11.24
C MET A 50 7.67 9.44 -11.76
N SER A 51 8.34 8.68 -12.63
CA SER A 51 7.78 7.44 -13.16
C SER A 51 7.49 6.44 -12.03
N GLU A 52 6.58 5.51 -12.30
CA GLU A 52 6.26 4.45 -11.34
C GLU A 52 7.50 3.63 -10.95
N VAL A 53 8.42 3.41 -11.87
CA VAL A 53 9.67 2.68 -11.62
C VAL A 53 10.53 3.44 -10.60
N ASP A 54 10.66 4.75 -10.76
CA ASP A 54 11.43 5.58 -9.84
C ASP A 54 10.77 5.66 -8.48
N ARG A 55 9.45 5.78 -8.42
CA ARG A 55 8.72 5.83 -7.16
C ARG A 55 8.87 4.52 -6.38
N VAL A 56 8.75 3.38 -7.05
CA VAL A 56 8.99 2.06 -6.44
C VAL A 56 10.41 1.98 -5.91
N ARG A 57 11.38 2.42 -6.70
CA ARG A 57 12.80 2.35 -6.33
C ARG A 57 13.10 3.17 -5.07
N ILE A 58 12.58 4.38 -4.99
CA ILE A 58 12.79 5.24 -3.82
C ILE A 58 12.19 4.59 -2.57
N ILE A 59 10.94 4.13 -2.64
CA ILE A 59 10.27 3.51 -1.50
C ILE A 59 11.00 2.25 -1.05
N SER A 60 11.54 1.47 -1.99
CA SER A 60 12.24 0.22 -1.67
C SER A 60 13.53 0.41 -0.89
N THR A 61 14.08 1.63 -0.88
CA THR A 61 15.32 1.93 -0.13
C THR A 61 15.06 2.29 1.32
N LEU A 62 13.82 2.49 1.71
CA LEU A 62 13.48 2.86 3.09
C LEU A 62 13.67 1.67 4.02
N GLU A 63 14.32 1.93 5.16
CA GLU A 63 14.65 0.89 6.13
C GLU A 63 13.40 0.20 6.67
N CYS A 64 12.30 0.94 6.88
CA CYS A 64 11.07 0.37 7.44
C CYS A 64 10.29 -0.49 6.45
N VAL A 65 10.61 -0.46 5.16
CA VAL A 65 9.87 -1.17 4.12
C VAL A 65 10.55 -2.50 3.80
N ASP A 66 9.80 -3.58 3.94
CA ASP A 66 10.32 -4.93 3.66
C ASP A 66 10.12 -5.33 2.20
N LYS A 67 9.03 -4.87 1.57
CA LYS A 67 8.75 -5.18 0.17
C LYS A 67 7.88 -4.09 -0.45
N VAL A 68 8.15 -3.77 -1.72
CA VAL A 68 7.34 -2.85 -2.51
C VAL A 68 6.72 -3.60 -3.67
N VAL A 69 5.44 -3.35 -3.90
CA VAL A 69 4.69 -3.93 -5.01
C VAL A 69 4.09 -2.80 -5.84
N LEU A 70 4.32 -2.83 -7.14
CA LEU A 70 3.67 -1.90 -8.04
C LEU A 70 2.23 -2.35 -8.27
N SER A 71 1.26 -1.44 -8.11
CA SER A 71 -0.14 -1.74 -8.34
C SER A 71 -0.37 -2.19 -9.79
N LYS A 72 -1.16 -3.25 -9.95
CA LYS A 72 -1.61 -3.73 -11.26
C LYS A 72 -3.06 -3.34 -11.55
N ASP A 73 -3.69 -2.59 -10.65
CA ASP A 73 -5.06 -2.14 -10.80
C ASP A 73 -5.16 -1.04 -11.85
N LEU A 74 -6.32 -0.94 -12.48
CA LEU A 74 -6.61 0.06 -13.52
C LEU A 74 -7.72 1.02 -13.10
N ASP A 75 -8.11 1.00 -11.83
CA ASP A 75 -9.06 1.93 -11.24
C ASP A 75 -8.39 2.72 -10.12
N ASP A 76 -9.15 3.42 -9.30
CA ASP A 76 -8.62 4.21 -8.19
C ASP A 76 -8.35 3.41 -6.92
N THR A 77 -8.47 2.08 -6.99
CA THR A 77 -8.24 1.18 -5.85
C THR A 77 -6.98 0.35 -6.09
N VAL A 78 -6.58 -0.37 -5.03
CA VAL A 78 -5.50 -1.37 -5.13
C VAL A 78 -6.02 -2.77 -4.77
N LEU A 79 -7.32 -3.01 -5.00
CA LEU A 79 -7.97 -4.25 -4.57
C LEU A 79 -7.35 -5.49 -5.21
N LYS A 80 -7.09 -5.49 -6.52
CA LYS A 80 -6.50 -6.64 -7.20
C LYS A 80 -5.12 -6.95 -6.68
N THR A 81 -4.32 -5.91 -6.48
CA THR A 81 -2.96 -6.04 -5.95
C THR A 81 -3.01 -6.54 -4.52
N LEU A 82 -3.89 -5.96 -3.70
CA LEU A 82 -4.08 -6.39 -2.32
C LEU A 82 -4.52 -7.85 -2.23
N LYS A 83 -5.49 -8.27 -3.03
CA LYS A 83 -5.94 -9.67 -3.08
C LYS A 83 -4.80 -10.61 -3.43
N SER A 84 -3.96 -10.25 -4.40
CA SER A 84 -2.80 -11.05 -4.77
C SER A 84 -1.82 -11.23 -3.61
N ILE A 85 -1.57 -10.17 -2.87
CA ILE A 85 -0.68 -10.21 -1.70
C ILE A 85 -1.28 -11.11 -0.62
N LEU A 86 -2.56 -10.94 -0.31
CA LEU A 86 -3.22 -11.73 0.72
C LEU A 86 -3.25 -13.22 0.37
N ILE A 87 -3.58 -13.56 -0.86
CA ILE A 87 -3.61 -14.96 -1.31
C ILE A 87 -2.21 -15.57 -1.22
N GLN A 88 -1.20 -14.86 -1.70
CA GLN A 88 0.18 -15.35 -1.74
C GLN A 88 0.73 -15.62 -0.34
N HIS A 89 0.43 -14.77 0.63
CA HIS A 89 0.95 -14.88 1.99
C HIS A 89 0.05 -15.69 2.92
N GLN A 90 -1.23 -15.80 2.62
CA GLN A 90 -2.14 -16.64 3.39
C GLN A 90 -1.83 -18.12 3.23
N ALA A 91 -1.37 -18.53 2.05
CA ALA A 91 -0.99 -19.91 1.76
C ALA A 91 0.23 -20.37 2.59
N CYS A 92 1.00 -19.45 3.15
CA CYS A 92 2.19 -19.74 3.94
C CYS A 92 1.90 -19.90 5.43
N GLY A 93 0.63 -19.97 5.88
CA GLY A 93 0.26 -20.31 7.24
C GLY A 93 -0.43 -19.19 8.02
N ARG A 94 0.03 -18.93 9.26
CA ARG A 94 -0.69 -18.16 10.27
C ARG A 94 -0.41 -16.66 10.21
N ASN A 95 -0.47 -16.06 9.02
CA ASN A 95 -0.25 -14.63 8.88
C ASN A 95 -1.54 -13.84 9.16
N SER A 96 -1.42 -12.76 9.89
CA SER A 96 -2.48 -11.77 10.02
C SER A 96 -2.09 -10.50 9.26
N PHE A 97 -3.10 -9.75 8.82
CA PHE A 97 -2.89 -8.60 7.94
C PHE A 97 -3.57 -7.37 8.52
N ILE A 98 -2.90 -6.22 8.39
CA ILE A 98 -3.48 -4.91 8.67
C ILE A 98 -3.31 -4.06 7.41
N PHE A 99 -4.40 -3.51 6.90
CA PHE A 99 -4.33 -2.51 5.85
C PHE A 99 -4.33 -1.13 6.50
N CYS A 100 -3.28 -0.36 6.24
CA CYS A 100 -3.11 0.98 6.82
C CYS A 100 -3.42 2.04 5.78
N ASN A 101 -4.29 2.99 6.16
CA ASN A 101 -4.67 4.10 5.32
C ASN A 101 -3.91 5.36 5.75
N GLY A 102 -3.31 6.06 4.79
CA GLY A 102 -2.49 7.24 5.05
C GLY A 102 -3.24 8.51 5.39
N GLY A 103 -4.57 8.47 5.45
CA GLY A 103 -5.36 9.64 5.80
C GLY A 103 -5.66 10.58 4.64
N ASP A 104 -5.13 10.35 3.47
CA ASP A 104 -5.39 11.18 2.29
C ASP A 104 -6.83 11.09 1.81
N ARG A 105 -7.57 10.10 2.26
CA ARG A 105 -8.95 9.85 1.88
C ARG A 105 -9.96 10.21 2.97
N GLY A 106 -9.52 10.92 4.00
CA GLY A 106 -10.40 11.35 5.08
C GLY A 106 -10.79 10.22 6.02
N SER A 107 -11.94 10.36 6.69
CA SER A 107 -12.42 9.43 7.72
C SER A 107 -13.27 8.29 7.18
N GLU A 108 -13.56 8.25 5.88
CA GLU A 108 -14.36 7.19 5.26
C GLU A 108 -13.49 5.97 5.00
N ASN A 109 -14.07 4.79 5.16
CA ASN A 109 -13.38 3.55 4.83
C ASN A 109 -13.10 3.47 3.34
N THR A 110 -11.90 3.06 3.00
CA THR A 110 -11.53 2.79 1.62
C THR A 110 -12.12 1.44 1.17
N ALA A 111 -12.13 1.22 -0.13
CA ALA A 111 -12.55 -0.07 -0.67
C ALA A 111 -11.68 -1.21 -0.15
N GLU A 112 -10.39 -0.95 0.05
CA GLU A 112 -9.42 -1.91 0.57
C GLU A 112 -9.71 -2.27 2.03
N GLU A 113 -10.03 -1.27 2.86
CA GLU A 113 -10.40 -1.51 4.26
C GLU A 113 -11.68 -2.33 4.34
N TYR A 114 -12.67 -1.99 3.52
CA TYR A 114 -13.92 -2.74 3.45
C TYR A 114 -13.67 -4.19 3.06
N PHE A 115 -12.81 -4.44 2.10
CA PHE A 115 -12.43 -5.79 1.70
C PHE A 115 -11.79 -6.56 2.85
N CYS A 116 -10.86 -5.94 3.56
CA CYS A 116 -10.18 -6.58 4.69
C CYS A 116 -11.17 -6.93 5.81
N ASP A 117 -12.08 -6.01 6.15
CA ASP A 117 -13.08 -6.22 7.20
C ASP A 117 -14.00 -7.38 6.86
N ASN A 118 -14.48 -7.44 5.61
CA ASN A 118 -15.42 -8.48 5.18
C ASN A 118 -14.79 -9.86 5.03
N ASN A 119 -13.47 -9.93 4.98
CA ASN A 119 -12.73 -11.19 4.84
C ASN A 119 -11.92 -11.54 6.09
N ASN A 120 -12.23 -10.86 7.22
CA ASN A 120 -11.55 -11.08 8.51
C ASN A 120 -10.05 -10.75 8.49
N TYR A 121 -9.65 -9.80 7.65
CA TYR A 121 -8.32 -9.21 7.68
C TYR A 121 -8.40 -7.86 8.38
N TYR A 122 -7.36 -7.49 9.08
CA TYR A 122 -7.33 -6.27 9.88
C TYR A 122 -6.29 -5.28 9.41
#